data_be4bb1e180ad63a29886119dd4e2dd9e
#
_entry.id   be4bb1e180ad63a29886119dd4e2dd9e
#
_cell.length_a   1.000
_cell.length_b   1.000
_cell.length_c   1.000
_cell.angle_alpha   90.00
_cell.angle_beta   90.00
_cell.angle_gamma   90.00
#
_symmetry.space_group_name_H-M   'P 1'
#
loop_
_entity.id
_entity.type
_entity.pdbx_description
1 polymer ?
#
loop_
_entity_poly.entity_id
_entity_poly.type
_entity_poly.pdbx_seq_one_letter_code
_entity_poly.pdbx_strand_id
1 'polypeptide(L)'
;GALFQWPIGTLSDRFDRRIMLIGVTLIASVLSIFIVATSYLSLILFFIIVAFYSGMSLPMYSLAVAHINDFIQPDEIVGVSATLQFIVGMGAIIGPISASLFMNILGADGFFVYLFLTHLALGLFGIYRMSKRAKPESLKSQYVPLPRNISAIGMELNPKTNMKKDE
;
A
#
# COMPACT_ATOMS: atom_id res chain seq x y z
N GLY A 1 10.84 -10.93 -0.25
CA GLY A 1 9.73 -9.95 -0.31
C GLY A 1 8.51 -10.49 -1.04
N ALA A 2 8.66 -11.04 -2.26
CA ALA A 2 7.52 -11.50 -3.08
C ALA A 2 6.62 -12.54 -2.39
N LEU A 3 7.19 -13.43 -1.59
CA LEU A 3 6.44 -14.45 -0.83
C LEU A 3 5.42 -13.84 0.14
N PHE A 4 5.66 -12.64 0.64
CA PHE A 4 4.75 -11.94 1.56
C PHE A 4 3.63 -11.19 0.84
N GLN A 5 3.81 -10.87 -0.45
CA GLN A 5 2.79 -10.16 -1.23
C GLN A 5 1.49 -10.95 -1.34
N TRP A 6 1.58 -12.26 -1.55
CA TRP A 6 0.39 -13.10 -1.67
C TRP A 6 -0.44 -13.17 -0.38
N PRO A 7 0.12 -13.53 0.80
CA PRO A 7 -0.66 -13.57 2.04
C PRO A 7 -1.15 -12.18 2.48
N ILE A 8 -0.35 -11.12 2.30
CA ILE A 8 -0.77 -9.76 2.64
C ILE A 8 -1.87 -9.28 1.69
N GLY A 9 -1.78 -9.59 0.39
CA GLY A 9 -2.82 -9.28 -0.59
C GLY A 9 -4.14 -9.96 -0.25
N THR A 10 -4.13 -11.28 -0.03
CA THR A 10 -5.34 -12.03 0.34
C THR A 10 -5.94 -11.57 1.66
N LEU A 11 -5.10 -11.16 2.61
CA LEU A 11 -5.58 -10.62 3.89
C LEU A 11 -6.22 -9.24 3.69
N SER A 12 -5.66 -8.39 2.82
CA SER A 12 -6.22 -7.08 2.51
C SER A 12 -7.56 -7.13 1.79
N ASP A 13 -7.87 -8.24 1.10
CA ASP A 13 -9.17 -8.42 0.47
C ASP A 13 -10.28 -8.79 1.48
N ARG A 14 -9.89 -9.29 2.67
CA ARG A 14 -10.81 -9.65 3.76
C ARG A 14 -10.98 -8.56 4.81
N PHE A 15 -9.96 -7.74 5.00
CA PHE A 15 -9.94 -6.65 5.98
C PHE A 15 -9.99 -5.29 5.30
N ASP A 16 -10.21 -4.23 6.09
CA ASP A 16 -10.13 -2.85 5.58
C ASP A 16 -8.69 -2.57 5.11
N ARG A 17 -8.54 -2.27 3.80
CA ARG A 17 -7.23 -2.01 3.17
C ARG A 17 -6.46 -0.88 3.85
N ARG A 18 -7.16 0.09 4.46
CA ARG A 18 -6.52 1.18 5.23
C ARG A 18 -5.83 0.65 6.46
N ILE A 19 -6.48 -0.25 7.20
CA ILE A 19 -5.90 -0.89 8.39
C ILE A 19 -4.70 -1.74 8.00
N MET A 20 -4.83 -2.51 6.91
CA MET A 20 -3.73 -3.32 6.40
C MET A 20 -2.53 -2.46 5.98
N LEU A 21 -2.76 -1.37 5.24
CA LEU A 21 -1.71 -0.45 4.81
C LEU A 21 -0.99 0.19 6.01
N ILE A 22 -1.74 0.67 7.00
CA ILE A 22 -1.16 1.23 8.24
C ILE A 22 -0.37 0.15 9.01
N GLY A 23 -0.94 -1.06 9.13
CA GLY A 23 -0.31 -2.17 9.83
C GLY A 23 1.05 -2.56 9.23
N VAL A 24 1.11 -2.81 7.91
CA VAL A 24 2.39 -3.16 7.26
C VAL A 24 3.40 -2.03 7.32
N THR A 25 2.94 -0.77 7.26
CA THR A 25 3.80 0.42 7.37
C THR A 25 4.43 0.52 8.76
N LEU A 26 3.65 0.35 9.84
CA LEU A 26 4.16 0.40 11.20
C LEU A 26 5.06 -0.78 11.53
N ILE A 27 4.74 -1.98 11.03
CA ILE A 27 5.61 -3.16 11.18
C ILE A 27 6.94 -2.92 10.45
N ALA A 28 6.92 -2.38 9.23
CA ALA A 28 8.13 -2.03 8.49
C ALA A 28 8.97 -0.98 9.25
N SER A 29 8.32 0.00 9.89
CA SER A 29 9.00 0.97 10.74
C SER A 29 9.76 0.28 11.88
N VAL A 30 9.08 -0.56 12.66
CA VAL A 30 9.69 -1.29 13.77
C VAL A 30 10.84 -2.19 13.29
N LEU A 31 10.65 -2.91 12.17
CA LEU A 31 11.69 -3.76 11.60
C LEU A 31 12.91 -2.94 11.16
N SER A 32 12.74 -1.72 10.64
CA SER A 32 13.85 -0.86 10.22
C SER A 32 14.79 -0.53 11.39
N ILE A 33 14.25 -0.22 12.57
CA ILE A 33 15.09 0.07 13.73
C ILE A 33 15.73 -1.21 14.31
N PHE A 34 15.04 -2.35 14.21
CA PHE A 34 15.65 -3.64 14.59
C PHE A 34 16.81 -4.02 13.68
N ILE A 35 16.82 -3.64 12.40
CA ILE A 35 17.95 -3.87 11.49
C ILE A 35 19.22 -3.19 12.05
N VAL A 36 19.11 -1.95 12.54
CA VAL A 36 20.24 -1.24 13.17
C VAL A 36 20.78 -2.03 14.36
N ALA A 37 19.89 -2.47 15.25
CA ALA A 37 20.31 -3.23 16.43
C ALA A 37 20.98 -4.57 16.05
N THR A 38 20.48 -5.27 15.03
CA THR A 38 20.98 -6.59 14.63
C THR A 38 22.25 -6.55 13.82
N SER A 39 22.58 -5.42 13.16
CA SER A 39 23.81 -5.23 12.41
C SER A 39 25.05 -5.43 13.26
N TYR A 40 24.99 -5.11 14.56
CA TYR A 40 26.07 -5.27 15.52
C TYR A 40 26.10 -6.63 16.24
N LEU A 41 25.04 -7.43 16.11
CA LEU A 41 24.88 -8.69 16.83
C LEU A 41 25.23 -9.90 15.99
N SER A 42 24.66 -10.02 14.81
CA SER A 42 24.80 -11.20 13.94
C SER A 42 24.42 -10.88 12.51
N LEU A 43 25.28 -11.24 11.57
CA LEU A 43 25.02 -11.07 10.12
C LEU A 43 23.80 -11.90 9.68
N ILE A 44 23.61 -13.08 10.22
CA ILE A 44 22.45 -13.95 9.90
C ILE A 44 21.17 -13.27 10.37
N LEU A 45 21.13 -12.77 11.60
CA LEU A 45 19.98 -12.09 12.15
C LEU A 45 19.66 -10.81 11.37
N PHE A 46 20.68 -10.05 10.99
CA PHE A 46 20.53 -8.88 10.12
C PHE A 46 19.80 -9.24 8.80
N PHE A 47 20.25 -10.26 8.07
CA PHE A 47 19.61 -10.65 6.82
C PHE A 47 18.18 -11.19 7.02
N ILE A 48 17.90 -11.87 8.13
CA ILE A 48 16.54 -12.33 8.47
C ILE A 48 15.63 -11.12 8.64
N ILE A 49 16.03 -10.12 9.44
CA ILE A 49 15.20 -8.93 9.67
C ILE A 49 15.03 -8.10 8.39
N VAL A 50 16.08 -7.96 7.58
CA VAL A 50 15.98 -7.30 6.25
C VAL A 50 14.99 -8.04 5.35
N ALA A 51 14.96 -9.37 5.35
CA ALA A 51 14.01 -10.14 4.57
C ALA A 51 12.56 -9.90 5.04
N PHE A 52 12.31 -9.86 6.35
CA PHE A 52 11.00 -9.50 6.92
C PHE A 52 10.61 -8.06 6.61
N TYR A 53 11.53 -7.11 6.77
CA TYR A 53 11.31 -5.71 6.38
C TYR A 53 10.89 -5.59 4.91
N SER A 54 11.63 -6.22 4.01
CA SER A 54 11.30 -6.24 2.57
C SER A 54 9.93 -6.89 2.30
N GLY A 55 9.58 -7.92 3.10
CA GLY A 55 8.27 -8.56 3.05
C GLY A 55 7.12 -7.63 3.40
N MET A 56 7.33 -6.69 4.32
CA MET A 56 6.32 -5.69 4.70
C MET A 56 6.34 -4.47 3.77
N SER A 57 7.52 -4.01 3.35
CA SER A 57 7.66 -2.79 2.55
C SER A 57 7.20 -2.95 1.10
N LEU A 58 7.54 -4.06 0.43
CA LEU A 58 7.21 -4.26 -0.99
C LEU A 58 5.71 -4.29 -1.30
N PRO A 59 4.82 -4.91 -0.48
CA PRO A 59 3.38 -4.91 -0.74
C PRO A 59 2.72 -3.55 -0.58
N MET A 60 3.34 -2.57 0.08
CA MET A 60 2.73 -1.27 0.38
C MET A 60 2.25 -0.54 -0.87
N TYR A 61 3.04 -0.56 -1.95
CA TYR A 61 2.63 0.05 -3.22
C TYR A 61 1.39 -0.62 -3.79
N SER A 62 1.37 -1.94 -3.84
CA SER A 62 0.23 -2.71 -4.36
C SER A 62 -1.03 -2.48 -3.52
N LEU A 63 -0.90 -2.42 -2.20
CA LEU A 63 -2.00 -2.11 -1.28
C LEU A 63 -2.53 -0.68 -1.49
N ALA A 64 -1.63 0.29 -1.68
CA ALA A 64 -2.00 1.68 -1.94
C ALA A 64 -2.76 1.83 -3.27
N VAL A 65 -2.27 1.21 -4.34
CA VAL A 65 -2.93 1.19 -5.64
C VAL A 65 -4.29 0.50 -5.56
N ALA A 66 -4.36 -0.65 -4.90
CA ALA A 66 -5.61 -1.36 -4.71
C ALA A 66 -6.62 -0.54 -3.89
N HIS A 67 -6.15 0.17 -2.84
CA HIS A 67 -7.00 1.07 -2.07
C HIS A 67 -7.54 2.22 -2.92
N ILE A 68 -6.71 2.84 -3.75
CA ILE A 68 -7.14 3.93 -4.64
C ILE A 68 -8.15 3.42 -5.65
N ASN A 69 -7.91 2.25 -6.27
CA ASN A 69 -8.80 1.66 -7.26
C ASN A 69 -10.20 1.29 -6.72
N ASP A 70 -10.36 1.20 -5.40
CA ASP A 70 -11.69 0.99 -4.79
C ASP A 70 -12.60 2.23 -4.88
N PHE A 71 -12.04 3.42 -5.20
CA PHE A 71 -12.73 4.71 -5.10
C PHE A 71 -12.67 5.55 -6.38
N ILE A 72 -12.06 5.07 -7.46
CA ILE A 72 -11.98 5.76 -8.75
C ILE A 72 -12.99 5.21 -9.74
N GLN A 73 -13.48 6.08 -10.62
CA GLN A 73 -14.35 5.68 -11.72
C GLN A 73 -13.52 5.14 -12.90
N PRO A 74 -14.10 4.31 -13.79
CA PRO A 74 -13.36 3.73 -14.91
C PRO A 74 -12.71 4.75 -15.86
N ASP A 75 -13.33 5.92 -16.03
CA ASP A 75 -12.83 7.02 -16.86
C ASP A 75 -11.67 7.79 -16.21
N GLU A 76 -11.51 7.70 -14.89
CA GLU A 76 -10.44 8.36 -14.14
C GLU A 76 -9.15 7.51 -14.05
N ILE A 77 -9.20 6.21 -14.38
CA ILE A 77 -8.09 5.25 -14.16
C ILE A 77 -6.79 5.73 -14.79
N VAL A 78 -6.83 6.26 -16.03
CA VAL A 78 -5.64 6.71 -16.75
C VAL A 78 -5.01 7.92 -16.05
N GLY A 79 -5.81 8.91 -15.68
CA GLY A 79 -5.34 10.11 -15.01
C GLY A 79 -4.77 9.82 -13.62
N VAL A 80 -5.44 8.98 -12.84
CA VAL A 80 -4.98 8.57 -11.51
C VAL A 80 -3.68 7.75 -11.60
N SER A 81 -3.59 6.82 -12.56
CA SER A 81 -2.37 6.03 -12.78
C SER A 81 -1.17 6.91 -13.16
N ALA A 82 -1.38 7.89 -14.04
CA ALA A 82 -0.33 8.85 -14.41
C ALA A 82 0.12 9.69 -13.19
N THR A 83 -0.82 10.13 -12.36
CA THR A 83 -0.53 10.87 -11.13
C THR A 83 0.25 10.03 -10.13
N LEU A 84 -0.14 8.77 -9.93
CA LEU A 84 0.58 7.82 -9.07
C LEU A 84 2.01 7.62 -9.55
N GLN A 85 2.20 7.41 -10.86
CA GLN A 85 3.54 7.23 -11.43
C GLN A 85 4.41 8.49 -11.28
N PHE A 86 3.82 9.67 -11.43
CA PHE A 86 4.52 10.93 -11.18
C PHE A 86 4.98 11.04 -9.72
N ILE A 87 4.10 10.74 -8.75
CA ILE A 87 4.42 10.76 -7.31
C ILE A 87 5.54 9.77 -7.00
N VAL A 88 5.49 8.56 -7.57
CA VAL A 88 6.54 7.54 -7.41
C VAL A 88 7.87 8.06 -7.97
N GLY A 89 7.85 8.68 -9.15
CA GLY A 89 9.04 9.30 -9.76
C GLY A 89 9.65 10.39 -8.87
N MET A 90 8.83 11.27 -8.31
CA MET A 90 9.27 12.29 -7.34
C MET A 90 9.89 11.64 -6.09
N GLY A 91 9.27 10.60 -5.55
CA GLY A 91 9.80 9.85 -4.42
C GLY A 91 11.15 9.17 -4.73
N ALA A 92 11.31 8.66 -5.95
CA ALA A 92 12.57 8.04 -6.40
C ALA A 92 13.74 9.03 -6.49
N ILE A 93 13.47 10.32 -6.70
CA ILE A 93 14.49 11.38 -6.68
C ILE A 93 14.77 11.84 -5.25
N ILE A 94 13.72 12.18 -4.49
CA ILE A 94 13.85 12.77 -3.15
C ILE A 94 14.35 11.73 -2.14
N GLY A 95 13.91 10.47 -2.26
CA GLY A 95 14.22 9.40 -1.32
C GLY A 95 15.73 9.18 -1.12
N PRO A 96 16.50 8.89 -2.17
CA PRO A 96 17.94 8.68 -2.04
C PRO A 96 18.70 9.91 -1.52
N ILE A 97 18.28 11.13 -1.91
CA ILE A 97 18.88 12.37 -1.44
C ILE A 97 18.67 12.51 0.07
N SER A 98 17.43 12.32 0.53
CA SER A 98 17.12 12.38 1.97
C SER A 98 17.83 11.28 2.76
N ALA A 99 17.87 10.06 2.26
CA ALA A 99 18.60 8.95 2.89
C ALA A 99 20.10 9.25 3.02
N SER A 100 20.70 9.83 1.98
CA SER A 100 22.10 10.25 1.99
C SER A 100 22.44 11.26 3.09
N LEU A 101 21.52 12.21 3.39
CA LEU A 101 21.70 13.16 4.49
C LEU A 101 21.77 12.46 5.84
N PHE A 102 20.91 11.47 6.08
CA PHE A 102 20.94 10.68 7.30
C PHE A 102 22.22 9.84 7.40
N MET A 103 22.65 9.26 6.28
CA MET A 103 23.90 8.48 6.22
C MET A 103 25.14 9.33 6.47
N ASN A 104 25.14 10.59 6.05
CA ASN A 104 26.23 11.52 6.36
C ASN A 104 26.39 11.80 7.86
N ILE A 105 25.29 11.78 8.62
CA ILE A 105 25.30 12.08 10.06
C ILE A 105 25.53 10.82 10.90
N LEU A 106 24.89 9.72 10.53
CA LEU A 106 24.80 8.49 11.33
C LEU A 106 25.58 7.31 10.73
N GLY A 107 26.32 7.54 9.63
CA GLY A 107 26.95 6.45 8.89
C GLY A 107 25.95 5.53 8.19
N ALA A 108 26.32 4.27 8.00
CA ALA A 108 25.48 3.28 7.29
C ALA A 108 24.11 3.05 7.96
N ASP A 109 24.05 3.15 9.29
CA ASP A 109 22.82 2.98 10.06
C ASP A 109 21.78 4.09 9.78
N GLY A 110 22.25 5.26 9.35
CA GLY A 110 21.42 6.39 8.97
C GLY A 110 20.37 6.05 7.90
N PHE A 111 20.69 5.11 7.00
CA PHE A 111 19.74 4.62 6.02
C PHE A 111 18.50 3.98 6.68
N PHE A 112 18.72 3.09 7.65
CA PHE A 112 17.63 2.39 8.33
C PHE A 112 16.88 3.29 9.31
N VAL A 113 17.58 4.26 9.92
CA VAL A 113 16.93 5.31 10.74
C VAL A 113 16.02 6.18 9.89
N TYR A 114 16.46 6.57 8.69
CA TYR A 114 15.62 7.29 7.73
C TYR A 114 14.37 6.48 7.35
N LEU A 115 14.52 5.19 7.04
CA LEU A 115 13.39 4.31 6.74
C LEU A 115 12.44 4.19 7.94
N PHE A 116 12.95 4.03 9.15
CA PHE A 116 12.15 4.02 10.38
C PHE A 116 11.30 5.27 10.50
N LEU A 117 11.90 6.45 10.41
CA LEU A 117 11.20 7.73 10.56
C LEU A 117 10.15 7.93 9.46
N THR A 118 10.49 7.58 8.22
CA THR A 118 9.56 7.73 7.09
C THR A 118 8.34 6.81 7.24
N HIS A 119 8.54 5.54 7.57
CA HIS A 119 7.44 4.60 7.77
C HIS A 119 6.62 4.96 9.02
N LEU A 120 7.27 5.40 10.09
CA LEU A 120 6.59 5.86 11.31
C LEU A 120 5.69 7.07 11.01
N ALA A 121 6.22 8.08 10.32
CA ALA A 121 5.48 9.26 9.93
C ALA A 121 4.26 8.91 9.06
N LEU A 122 4.44 8.03 8.06
CA LEU A 122 3.35 7.55 7.21
C LEU A 122 2.31 6.75 8.00
N GLY A 123 2.71 5.86 8.89
CA GLY A 123 1.81 5.08 9.73
C GLY A 123 0.99 5.96 10.67
N LEU A 124 1.63 6.90 11.36
CA LEU A 124 0.97 7.87 12.23
C LEU A 124 0.03 8.80 11.46
N PHE A 125 0.44 9.28 10.28
CA PHE A 125 -0.43 10.04 9.39
C PHE A 125 -1.66 9.22 8.97
N GLY A 126 -1.47 7.93 8.64
CA GLY A 126 -2.56 7.02 8.31
C GLY A 126 -3.58 6.88 9.44
N ILE A 127 -3.10 6.68 10.68
CA ILE A 127 -3.95 6.62 11.89
C ILE A 127 -4.71 7.94 12.07
N TYR A 128 -4.00 9.08 12.01
CA TYR A 128 -4.61 10.40 12.13
C TYR A 128 -5.71 10.60 11.08
N ARG A 129 -5.42 10.30 9.81
CA ARG A 129 -6.39 10.45 8.72
C ARG A 129 -7.61 9.53 8.91
N MET A 130 -7.38 8.30 9.36
CA MET A 130 -8.46 7.34 9.62
C MET A 130 -9.36 7.78 10.78
N SER A 131 -8.81 8.45 11.81
CA SER A 131 -9.59 9.00 12.92
C SER A 131 -10.44 10.22 12.55
N LYS A 132 -10.03 10.98 11.51
CA LYS A 132 -10.71 12.22 11.09
C LYS A 132 -11.69 12.04 9.93
N ARG A 133 -11.58 10.96 9.16
CA ARG A 133 -12.44 10.70 8.00
C ARG A 133 -13.14 9.36 8.15
N ALA A 134 -14.47 9.37 8.07
CA ALA A 134 -15.26 8.16 7.92
C ALA A 134 -14.76 7.34 6.71
N LYS A 135 -15.03 6.05 6.72
CA LYS A 135 -14.73 5.17 5.57
C LYS A 135 -15.54 5.67 4.38
N PRO A 136 -14.89 6.07 3.27
CA PRO A 136 -15.63 6.41 2.05
C PRO A 136 -16.38 5.18 1.55
N GLU A 137 -17.53 5.37 0.94
CA GLU A 137 -18.24 4.28 0.26
C GLU A 137 -17.38 3.81 -0.92
N SER A 138 -17.14 2.51 -0.98
CA SER A 138 -16.39 1.91 -2.08
C SER A 138 -17.27 1.89 -3.32
N LEU A 139 -16.74 2.35 -4.47
CA LEU A 139 -17.40 2.27 -5.78
C LEU A 139 -17.40 0.83 -6.34
N LYS A 140 -16.96 -0.17 -5.59
CA LYS A 140 -17.06 -1.56 -6.00
C LYS A 140 -18.52 -1.89 -6.27
N SER A 141 -18.89 -1.96 -7.54
CA SER A 141 -20.14 -2.59 -7.95
C SER A 141 -20.12 -4.04 -7.43
N GLN A 142 -21.24 -4.50 -6.85
CA GLN A 142 -21.38 -5.91 -6.54
C GLN A 142 -21.05 -6.71 -7.80
N TYR A 143 -20.10 -7.66 -7.67
CA TYR A 143 -19.78 -8.56 -8.77
C TYR A 143 -21.03 -9.35 -9.12
N VAL A 144 -21.63 -9.04 -10.28
CA VAL A 144 -22.73 -9.80 -10.82
C VAL A 144 -22.14 -10.79 -11.82
N PRO A 145 -22.14 -12.09 -11.51
CA PRO A 145 -21.66 -13.10 -12.46
C PRO A 145 -22.60 -13.12 -13.67
N LEU A 146 -22.11 -12.63 -14.79
CA LEU A 146 -22.84 -12.65 -16.07
C LEU A 146 -22.41 -13.89 -16.86
N PRO A 147 -23.34 -14.61 -17.50
CA PRO A 147 -23.01 -15.70 -18.41
C PRO A 147 -22.14 -15.20 -19.54
N ARG A 148 -21.19 -16.03 -19.99
CA ARG A 148 -20.18 -15.67 -21.00
C ARG A 148 -20.80 -15.25 -22.36
N ASN A 149 -22.03 -15.61 -22.61
CA ASN A 149 -22.79 -15.44 -23.86
C ASN A 149 -23.98 -14.47 -23.70
N ILE A 150 -23.99 -13.65 -22.66
CA ILE A 150 -25.04 -12.64 -22.54
C ILE A 150 -24.87 -11.57 -23.61
N SER A 151 -25.95 -11.23 -24.33
CA SER A 151 -25.94 -10.11 -25.26
C SER A 151 -25.90 -8.76 -24.54
N ALA A 152 -25.50 -7.69 -25.23
CA ALA A 152 -25.52 -6.33 -24.69
C ALA A 152 -26.91 -5.95 -24.16
N ILE A 153 -27.97 -6.32 -24.88
CA ILE A 153 -29.37 -6.12 -24.48
C ILE A 153 -29.72 -6.95 -23.23
N GLY A 154 -29.20 -8.19 -23.13
CA GLY A 154 -29.39 -9.02 -21.94
C GLY A 154 -28.68 -8.47 -20.70
N MET A 155 -27.56 -7.74 -20.87
CA MET A 155 -26.92 -7.01 -19.79
C MET A 155 -27.76 -5.84 -19.29
N GLU A 156 -28.35 -5.05 -20.19
CA GLU A 156 -29.21 -3.92 -19.82
C GLU A 156 -30.52 -4.35 -19.17
N LEU A 157 -31.05 -5.49 -19.55
CA LEU A 157 -32.29 -6.04 -18.98
C LEU A 157 -32.08 -6.80 -17.67
N ASN A 158 -30.83 -7.00 -17.22
CA ASN A 158 -30.60 -7.68 -15.95
C ASN A 158 -30.91 -6.75 -14.77
N PRO A 159 -31.92 -7.05 -13.93
CA PRO A 159 -32.33 -6.18 -12.83
C PRO A 159 -31.20 -5.91 -11.83
N LYS A 160 -30.19 -6.81 -11.72
CA LYS A 160 -29.03 -6.64 -10.85
C LYS A 160 -27.99 -5.65 -11.38
N THR A 161 -27.99 -5.35 -12.68
CA THR A 161 -27.12 -4.33 -13.28
C THR A 161 -27.74 -2.94 -13.27
N ASN A 162 -29.08 -2.84 -13.14
CA ASN A 162 -29.83 -1.59 -13.19
C ASN A 162 -30.12 -0.97 -11.81
N MET A 163 -29.76 -1.63 -10.69
CA MET A 163 -30.05 -1.13 -9.33
C MET A 163 -29.29 0.18 -8.95
N LYS A 164 -28.48 0.75 -9.84
CA LYS A 164 -27.74 2.00 -9.59
C LYS A 164 -28.22 3.21 -10.39
N LYS A 165 -29.30 3.10 -11.16
CA LYS A 165 -29.84 4.24 -11.92
C LYS A 165 -30.94 5.00 -11.20
N ASP A 166 -31.45 4.48 -10.08
CA ASP A 166 -32.64 5.00 -9.39
C ASP A 166 -32.35 5.50 -7.96
N GLU A 167 -31.06 5.72 -7.59
CA GLU A 167 -30.61 6.46 -6.42
C GLU A 167 -29.80 7.69 -6.87
#